data_e3a2737184b6d605752f09594a854a8a
#
_entry.id   e3a2737184b6d605752f09594a854a8a
#
_cell.length_a   1.000
_cell.length_b   1.000
_cell.length_c   1.000
_cell.angle_alpha   90.00
_cell.angle_beta   90.00
_cell.angle_gamma   90.00
#
_symmetry.space_group_name_H-M   'P 1'
#
loop_
_entity.id
_entity.type
_entity.pdbx_description
1 polymer ?
#
loop_
_entity_poly.entity_id
_entity_poly.type
_entity_poly.pdbx_seq_one_letter_code
_entity_poly.pdbx_strand_id
1 'polypeptide(L)'
;GSSTQSTFLGGELIMRRRPKIGATGLATIDRDAAIFPISVAAELAGMHPQTLRTYDRIGLVVPSRARGRGRRYSPADVAALRMIQHLSQEEGVNLNGIQRILELQRRIAQLDDQVEQLSATVRRMQAMAYEDQVDPRVFTAESTGRVHLGRKVIHAQLALPGRHA
;
A
#
# COMPACT_ATOMS: atom_id res chain seq x y z
N GLY A 1 -48.96 19.14 28.23
CA GLY A 1 -47.79 18.65 28.92
C GLY A 1 -47.42 17.26 28.43
N SER A 2 -46.36 17.12 27.61
CA SER A 2 -45.85 15.82 27.20
C SER A 2 -44.39 15.76 27.52
N SER A 3 -44.08 14.98 28.56
CA SER A 3 -42.72 14.73 29.03
C SER A 3 -42.02 13.74 28.09
N THR A 4 -41.00 14.17 27.40
CA THR A 4 -40.10 13.28 26.64
C THR A 4 -39.00 12.85 27.59
N GLN A 5 -39.00 11.59 27.99
CA GLN A 5 -37.92 10.95 28.69
C GLN A 5 -36.84 10.55 27.70
N SER A 6 -35.66 11.15 27.85
CA SER A 6 -34.46 10.79 27.14
C SER A 6 -33.81 9.62 27.86
N THR A 7 -33.86 8.44 27.25
CA THR A 7 -33.10 7.26 27.72
C THR A 7 -31.70 7.27 27.11
N PHE A 8 -30.71 7.62 27.90
CA PHE A 8 -29.29 7.38 27.57
C PHE A 8 -28.99 5.91 27.77
N LEU A 9 -28.71 5.21 26.70
CA LEU A 9 -28.02 3.91 26.70
C LEU A 9 -26.68 4.08 26.02
N GLY A 10 -25.63 3.81 26.78
CA GLY A 10 -24.26 3.83 26.32
C GLY A 10 -24.04 2.91 25.11
N GLY A 11 -23.56 3.47 24.04
CA GLY A 11 -23.16 2.80 22.83
C GLY A 11 -21.79 3.30 22.42
N GLU A 12 -20.85 2.42 22.58
CA GLU A 12 -19.47 2.48 22.11
C GLU A 12 -19.40 3.05 20.70
N LEU A 13 -18.67 4.15 20.56
CA LEU A 13 -18.45 4.82 19.27
C LEU A 13 -17.49 3.96 18.44
N ILE A 14 -18.03 3.01 17.68
CA ILE A 14 -17.28 2.30 16.67
C ILE A 14 -16.85 3.34 15.63
N MET A 15 -15.61 3.79 15.71
CA MET A 15 -14.97 4.62 14.70
C MET A 15 -14.97 3.84 13.39
N ARG A 16 -16.00 4.01 12.58
CA ARG A 16 -15.98 3.68 11.16
C ARG A 16 -14.89 4.54 10.54
N ARG A 17 -13.78 3.92 10.17
CA ARG A 17 -12.75 4.56 9.35
C ARG A 17 -13.46 5.15 8.12
N ARG A 18 -13.52 6.48 8.06
CA ARG A 18 -13.98 7.20 6.87
C ARG A 18 -13.06 6.82 5.71
N PRO A 19 -13.58 6.45 4.55
CA PRO A 19 -12.76 6.26 3.37
C PRO A 19 -12.03 7.58 3.09
N LYS A 20 -10.71 7.52 2.90
CA LYS A 20 -9.92 8.67 2.46
C LYS A 20 -10.39 9.02 1.04
N ILE A 21 -11.17 10.07 0.93
CA ILE A 21 -11.53 10.68 -0.36
C ILE A 21 -10.28 11.39 -0.83
N GLY A 22 -9.60 10.81 -1.83
CA GLY A 22 -8.51 11.49 -2.52
C GLY A 22 -9.04 12.73 -3.24
N ALA A 23 -8.18 13.73 -3.46
CA ALA A 23 -8.50 15.07 -3.96
C ALA A 23 -9.17 15.13 -5.36
N THR A 24 -9.56 14.01 -5.94
CA THR A 24 -10.19 13.93 -7.29
C THR A 24 -11.59 13.33 -7.26
N GLY A 25 -12.29 13.32 -6.13
CA GLY A 25 -13.72 12.98 -6.08
C GLY A 25 -14.14 11.55 -6.52
N LEU A 26 -13.22 10.74 -6.99
CA LEU A 26 -13.43 9.33 -7.27
C LEU A 26 -13.06 8.55 -6.01
N ALA A 27 -14.04 7.92 -5.36
CA ALA A 27 -13.81 6.98 -4.28
C ALA A 27 -12.87 5.89 -4.81
N THR A 28 -11.63 5.90 -4.36
CA THR A 28 -10.68 4.82 -4.65
C THR A 28 -11.23 3.56 -3.99
N ILE A 29 -11.73 2.63 -4.79
CA ILE A 29 -12.19 1.34 -4.30
C ILE A 29 -10.96 0.66 -3.70
N ASP A 30 -11.03 0.36 -2.40
CA ASP A 30 -9.99 -0.41 -1.74
C ASP A 30 -9.95 -1.81 -2.37
N ARG A 31 -8.86 -2.11 -3.07
CA ARG A 31 -8.69 -3.37 -3.82
C ARG A 31 -8.67 -4.59 -2.92
N ASP A 32 -8.32 -4.40 -1.64
CA ASP A 32 -8.21 -5.47 -0.65
C ASP A 32 -9.45 -5.60 0.23
N ALA A 33 -10.43 -4.70 0.08
CA ALA A 33 -11.68 -4.79 0.83
C ALA A 33 -12.51 -6.01 0.39
N ALA A 34 -12.72 -6.95 1.31
CA ALA A 34 -13.49 -8.17 1.09
C ALA A 34 -15.00 -7.88 1.10
N ILE A 35 -15.54 -7.42 -0.02
CA ILE A 35 -16.92 -6.93 -0.16
C ILE A 35 -17.85 -7.89 -0.89
N PHE A 36 -17.34 -8.76 -1.77
CA PHE A 36 -18.13 -9.60 -2.63
C PHE A 36 -18.46 -10.95 -1.98
N PRO A 37 -19.75 -11.33 -1.86
CA PRO A 37 -20.11 -12.71 -1.54
C PRO A 37 -19.67 -13.66 -2.67
N ILE A 38 -19.57 -14.96 -2.36
CA ILE A 38 -19.09 -15.97 -3.32
C ILE A 38 -19.88 -15.98 -4.64
N SER A 39 -21.20 -15.78 -4.60
CA SER A 39 -22.05 -15.74 -5.80
C SER A 39 -21.65 -14.61 -6.73
N VAL A 40 -21.47 -13.41 -6.19
CA VAL A 40 -21.06 -12.23 -6.96
C VAL A 40 -19.62 -12.36 -7.48
N ALA A 41 -18.71 -12.84 -6.64
CA ALA A 41 -17.32 -13.07 -7.05
C ALA A 41 -17.23 -14.10 -8.19
N ALA A 42 -18.02 -15.17 -8.12
CA ALA A 42 -18.09 -16.20 -9.16
C ALA A 42 -18.63 -15.63 -10.49
N GLU A 43 -19.70 -14.86 -10.43
CA GLU A 43 -20.28 -14.19 -11.59
C GLU A 43 -19.28 -13.21 -12.23
N LEU A 44 -18.65 -12.35 -11.41
CA LEU A 44 -17.63 -11.41 -11.88
C LEU A 44 -16.40 -12.08 -12.50
N ALA A 45 -16.04 -13.27 -12.02
CA ALA A 45 -14.93 -14.05 -12.54
C ALA A 45 -15.31 -14.97 -13.69
N GLY A 46 -16.62 -15.11 -14.02
CA GLY A 46 -17.11 -16.02 -15.05
C GLY A 46 -16.94 -17.50 -14.65
N MET A 47 -17.02 -17.83 -13.37
CA MET A 47 -16.81 -19.17 -12.82
C MET A 47 -18.02 -19.65 -12.02
N HIS A 48 -18.10 -20.99 -11.87
CA HIS A 48 -19.10 -21.55 -10.95
C HIS A 48 -18.69 -21.36 -9.48
N PRO A 49 -19.63 -21.04 -8.55
CA PRO A 49 -19.29 -20.88 -7.12
C PRO A 49 -18.60 -22.10 -6.49
N GLN A 50 -18.89 -23.30 -6.97
CA GLN A 50 -18.23 -24.51 -6.52
C GLN A 50 -16.72 -24.53 -6.85
N THR A 51 -16.34 -23.95 -7.98
CA THR A 51 -14.93 -23.80 -8.37
C THR A 51 -14.20 -22.90 -7.37
N LEU A 52 -14.83 -21.80 -6.93
CA LEU A 52 -14.26 -20.90 -5.93
C LEU A 52 -14.08 -21.61 -4.58
N ARG A 53 -15.04 -22.47 -4.19
CA ARG A 53 -14.88 -23.29 -2.96
C ARG A 53 -13.70 -24.25 -3.06
N THR A 54 -13.49 -24.82 -4.25
CA THR A 54 -12.35 -25.71 -4.50
C THR A 54 -11.03 -24.93 -4.41
N TYR A 55 -10.96 -23.74 -4.99
CA TYR A 55 -9.78 -22.88 -4.94
C TYR A 55 -9.47 -22.38 -3.52
N ASP A 56 -10.49 -22.08 -2.69
CA ASP A 56 -10.33 -21.81 -1.27
C ASP A 56 -9.72 -23.02 -0.53
N ARG A 57 -10.24 -24.23 -0.80
CA ARG A 57 -9.79 -25.45 -0.14
C ARG A 57 -8.32 -25.79 -0.41
N ILE A 58 -7.87 -25.58 -1.65
CA ILE A 58 -6.49 -25.85 -2.05
C ILE A 58 -5.55 -24.65 -1.81
N GLY A 59 -6.07 -23.55 -1.26
CA GLY A 59 -5.29 -22.36 -0.94
C GLY A 59 -4.87 -21.52 -2.17
N LEU A 60 -5.51 -21.71 -3.32
CA LEU A 60 -5.20 -20.97 -4.53
C LEU A 60 -5.67 -19.51 -4.43
N VAL A 61 -6.93 -19.30 -4.04
CA VAL A 61 -7.49 -18.01 -3.68
C VAL A 61 -8.24 -18.17 -2.36
N VAL A 62 -7.76 -17.51 -1.31
CA VAL A 62 -8.29 -17.64 0.04
C VAL A 62 -9.13 -16.39 0.37
N PRO A 63 -10.47 -16.50 0.43
CA PRO A 63 -11.31 -15.38 0.78
C PRO A 63 -11.21 -15.01 2.25
N SER A 64 -11.48 -13.76 2.57
CA SER A 64 -11.69 -13.34 3.95
C SER A 64 -12.97 -13.93 4.52
N ARG A 65 -12.94 -14.29 5.79
CA ARG A 65 -14.10 -14.79 6.52
C ARG A 65 -14.61 -13.72 7.49
N ALA A 66 -15.69 -13.06 7.13
CA ALA A 66 -16.37 -12.15 8.04
C ALA A 66 -17.21 -12.95 9.05
N ARG A 67 -17.17 -12.57 10.33
CA ARG A 67 -17.98 -13.21 11.38
C ARG A 67 -19.46 -13.26 10.97
N GLY A 68 -20.04 -14.46 10.84
CA GLY A 68 -21.46 -14.67 10.50
C GLY A 68 -21.86 -14.37 9.05
N ARG A 69 -20.96 -13.95 8.17
CA ARG A 69 -21.27 -13.56 6.78
C ARG A 69 -20.67 -14.47 5.71
N GLY A 70 -20.00 -15.56 6.08
CA GLY A 70 -19.39 -16.49 5.15
C GLY A 70 -18.17 -15.93 4.43
N ARG A 71 -17.88 -16.51 3.25
CA ARG A 71 -16.74 -16.12 2.41
C ARG A 71 -16.98 -14.75 1.76
N ARG A 72 -15.97 -13.88 1.84
CA ARG A 72 -15.96 -12.58 1.18
C ARG A 72 -14.69 -12.43 0.34
N TYR A 73 -14.88 -12.01 -0.89
CA TYR A 73 -13.80 -11.80 -1.87
C TYR A 73 -13.59 -10.31 -2.08
N SER A 74 -12.33 -9.93 -2.26
CA SER A 74 -11.96 -8.56 -2.61
C SER A 74 -11.95 -8.37 -4.14
N PRO A 75 -11.90 -7.14 -4.65
CA PRO A 75 -11.63 -6.88 -6.06
C PRO A 75 -10.32 -7.51 -6.54
N ALA A 76 -9.28 -7.56 -5.69
CA ALA A 76 -8.01 -8.23 -6.00
C ALA A 76 -8.19 -9.75 -6.14
N ASP A 77 -9.01 -10.38 -5.29
CA ASP A 77 -9.35 -11.81 -5.41
C ASP A 77 -10.08 -12.11 -6.72
N VAL A 78 -11.03 -11.25 -7.10
CA VAL A 78 -11.75 -11.38 -8.38
C VAL A 78 -10.81 -11.25 -9.56
N ALA A 79 -9.85 -10.34 -9.52
CA ALA A 79 -8.82 -10.20 -10.56
C ALA A 79 -7.94 -11.45 -10.64
N ALA A 80 -7.54 -12.02 -9.49
CA ALA A 80 -6.80 -13.28 -9.43
C ALA A 80 -7.60 -14.45 -10.03
N LEU A 81 -8.90 -14.55 -9.71
CA LEU A 81 -9.78 -15.58 -10.27
C LEU A 81 -9.90 -15.48 -11.79
N ARG A 82 -10.03 -14.28 -12.33
CA ARG A 82 -10.04 -14.05 -13.80
C ARG A 82 -8.73 -14.48 -14.45
N MET A 83 -7.60 -14.17 -13.82
CA MET A 83 -6.29 -14.59 -14.31
C MET A 83 -6.15 -16.11 -14.29
N ILE A 84 -6.59 -16.78 -13.22
CA ILE A 84 -6.60 -18.24 -13.12
C ILE A 84 -7.38 -18.84 -14.29
N GLN A 85 -8.54 -18.28 -14.58
CA GLN A 85 -9.37 -18.74 -15.70
C GLN A 85 -8.67 -18.57 -17.04
N HIS A 86 -8.09 -17.42 -17.31
CA HIS A 86 -7.32 -17.15 -18.52
C HIS A 86 -6.15 -18.14 -18.68
N LEU A 87 -5.31 -18.28 -17.66
CA LEU A 87 -4.18 -19.21 -17.67
C LEU A 87 -4.61 -20.67 -17.89
N SER A 88 -5.73 -21.08 -17.27
CA SER A 88 -6.23 -22.46 -17.38
C SER A 88 -6.89 -22.75 -18.71
N GLN A 89 -7.75 -21.86 -19.20
CA GLN A 89 -8.61 -22.12 -20.37
C GLN A 89 -7.98 -21.66 -21.68
N GLU A 90 -7.29 -20.53 -21.68
CA GLU A 90 -6.72 -19.97 -22.90
C GLU A 90 -5.26 -20.37 -23.11
N GLU A 91 -4.48 -20.42 -22.03
CA GLU A 91 -3.06 -20.79 -22.12
C GLU A 91 -2.78 -22.27 -21.78
N GLY A 92 -3.77 -23.00 -21.30
CA GLY A 92 -3.65 -24.43 -20.99
C GLY A 92 -2.69 -24.73 -19.82
N VAL A 93 -2.42 -23.77 -18.95
CA VAL A 93 -1.54 -23.96 -17.79
C VAL A 93 -2.24 -24.83 -16.75
N ASN A 94 -1.57 -25.87 -16.28
CA ASN A 94 -2.12 -26.74 -15.24
C ASN A 94 -2.18 -26.00 -13.88
N LEU A 95 -2.97 -26.55 -12.94
CA LEU A 95 -3.25 -25.92 -11.66
C LEU A 95 -1.97 -25.65 -10.82
N ASN A 96 -0.99 -26.56 -10.86
CA ASN A 96 0.29 -26.39 -10.17
C ASN A 96 1.10 -25.22 -10.76
N GLY A 97 1.09 -25.08 -12.08
CA GLY A 97 1.71 -23.95 -12.77
C GLY A 97 1.05 -22.62 -12.40
N ILE A 98 -0.29 -22.60 -12.38
CA ILE A 98 -1.07 -21.42 -11.96
C ILE A 98 -0.73 -21.03 -10.52
N GLN A 99 -0.68 -22.00 -9.61
CA GLN A 99 -0.31 -21.75 -8.22
C GLN A 99 1.07 -21.09 -8.12
N ARG A 100 2.03 -21.59 -8.89
CA ARG A 100 3.38 -21.02 -8.93
C ARG A 100 3.41 -19.62 -9.51
N ILE A 101 2.64 -19.35 -10.55
CA ILE A 101 2.52 -18.01 -11.15
C ILE A 101 1.95 -17.02 -10.14
N LEU A 102 0.89 -17.39 -9.43
CA LEU A 102 0.28 -16.53 -8.41
C LEU A 102 1.23 -16.26 -7.24
N GLU A 103 2.01 -17.25 -6.81
CA GLU A 103 3.03 -17.07 -5.79
C GLU A 103 4.10 -16.07 -6.23
N LEU A 104 4.60 -16.21 -7.45
CA LEU A 104 5.59 -15.29 -8.01
C LEU A 104 5.04 -13.87 -8.15
N GLN A 105 3.79 -13.71 -8.55
CA GLN A 105 3.15 -12.40 -8.63
C GLN A 105 2.99 -11.73 -7.26
N ARG A 106 2.61 -12.49 -6.23
CA ARG A 106 2.60 -11.97 -4.85
C ARG A 106 3.99 -11.51 -4.42
N ARG A 107 5.02 -12.28 -4.80
CA ARG A 107 6.40 -11.92 -4.49
C ARG A 107 6.84 -10.65 -5.21
N ILE A 108 6.48 -10.50 -6.48
CA ILE A 108 6.74 -9.27 -7.26
C ILE A 108 6.07 -8.08 -6.58
N ALA A 109 4.78 -8.17 -6.25
CA ALA A 109 4.08 -7.09 -5.56
C ALA A 109 4.74 -6.68 -4.24
N GLN A 110 5.19 -7.66 -3.45
CA GLN A 110 5.94 -7.37 -2.20
C GLN A 110 7.26 -6.66 -2.46
N LEU A 111 7.99 -7.05 -3.51
CA LEU A 111 9.24 -6.40 -3.87
C LEU A 111 9.02 -4.98 -4.38
N ASP A 112 7.98 -4.75 -5.17
CA ASP A 112 7.59 -3.41 -5.64
C ASP A 112 7.28 -2.48 -4.46
N ASP A 113 6.51 -2.95 -3.46
CA ASP A 113 6.23 -2.21 -2.24
C ASP A 113 7.53 -1.88 -1.46
N GLN A 114 8.46 -2.83 -1.36
CA GLN A 114 9.75 -2.60 -0.71
C GLN A 114 10.59 -1.57 -1.46
N VAL A 115 10.64 -1.63 -2.79
CA VAL A 115 11.33 -0.65 -3.63
C VAL A 115 10.74 0.73 -3.44
N GLU A 116 9.40 0.86 -3.42
CA GLU A 116 8.76 2.16 -3.19
C GLU A 116 9.07 2.72 -1.80
N GLN A 117 9.03 1.88 -0.74
CA GLN A 117 9.39 2.29 0.62
C GLN A 117 10.85 2.75 0.72
N LEU A 118 11.78 2.00 0.10
CA LEU A 118 13.20 2.37 0.08
C LEU A 118 13.41 3.67 -0.71
N SER A 119 12.77 3.81 -1.87
CA SER A 119 12.83 5.02 -2.68
C SER A 119 12.31 6.25 -1.93
N ALA A 120 11.20 6.11 -1.20
CA ALA A 120 10.66 7.16 -0.35
C ALA A 120 11.61 7.52 0.81
N THR A 121 12.29 6.52 1.38
CA THR A 121 13.29 6.74 2.43
C THR A 121 14.49 7.49 1.91
N VAL A 122 15.03 7.09 0.75
CA VAL A 122 16.15 7.78 0.09
C VAL A 122 15.79 9.23 -0.22
N ARG A 123 14.61 9.48 -0.80
CA ARG A 123 14.14 10.85 -1.07
C ARG A 123 14.08 11.71 0.21
N ARG A 124 13.61 11.14 1.33
CA ARG A 124 13.60 11.85 2.63
C ARG A 124 14.99 12.16 3.14
N MET A 125 15.91 11.20 3.05
CA MET A 125 17.30 11.40 3.47
C MET A 125 18.01 12.48 2.63
N GLN A 126 17.77 12.48 1.31
CA GLN A 126 18.29 13.52 0.41
C GLN A 126 17.73 14.90 0.73
N ALA A 127 16.43 15.01 1.03
CA ALA A 127 15.81 16.27 1.44
C ALA A 127 16.39 16.81 2.75
N MET A 128 16.59 15.95 3.76
CA MET A 128 17.22 16.33 5.03
C MET A 128 18.68 16.78 4.83
N ALA A 129 19.45 16.06 4.00
CA ALA A 129 20.83 16.43 3.70
C ALA A 129 20.92 17.77 2.96
N TYR A 130 19.91 18.11 2.15
CA TYR A 130 19.85 19.41 1.48
C TYR A 130 19.51 20.54 2.45
N GLU A 131 18.61 20.31 3.42
CA GLU A 131 18.28 21.29 4.47
C GLU A 131 19.49 21.56 5.38
N ASP A 132 20.30 20.55 5.71
CA ASP A 132 21.52 20.71 6.48
C ASP A 132 22.63 21.47 5.71
N GLN A 133 22.59 21.44 4.38
CA GLN A 133 23.54 22.17 3.52
C GLN A 133 23.11 23.64 3.28
N VAL A 134 21.86 23.99 3.49
CA VAL A 134 21.38 25.36 3.54
C VAL A 134 21.72 25.92 4.91
N ASP A 135 23.03 26.22 5.10
CA ASP A 135 23.61 26.79 6.30
C ASP A 135 22.77 27.97 6.81
N PRO A 136 22.28 27.94 8.04
CA PRO A 136 21.73 29.15 8.64
C PRO A 136 22.86 30.17 8.66
N ARG A 137 22.72 31.24 7.91
CA ARG A 137 23.63 32.37 7.92
C ARG A 137 23.90 32.79 9.34
N VAL A 138 25.03 32.41 9.90
CA VAL A 138 25.44 32.79 11.23
C VAL A 138 25.80 34.29 11.16
N PHE A 139 24.89 35.14 11.60
CA PHE A 139 25.15 36.54 11.82
C PHE A 139 25.89 36.67 13.14
N THR A 140 27.20 36.86 13.11
CA THR A 140 27.96 37.31 14.27
C THR A 140 27.95 38.82 14.29
N ALA A 141 27.24 39.40 15.27
CA ALA A 141 27.27 40.84 15.53
C ALA A 141 28.42 41.12 16.52
N GLU A 142 29.46 41.81 16.05
CA GLU A 142 30.45 42.37 16.94
C GLU A 142 29.89 43.63 17.64
N SER A 143 30.36 43.89 18.87
CA SER A 143 29.94 45.04 19.71
C SER A 143 30.25 46.41 19.07
N THR A 144 30.92 46.46 17.93
CA THR A 144 31.26 47.64 17.15
C THR A 144 30.31 47.92 15.98
N GLY A 145 29.22 47.16 15.86
CA GLY A 145 28.19 47.40 14.83
C GLY A 145 28.55 46.91 13.41
N ARG A 146 29.63 46.22 13.20
CA ARG A 146 29.97 45.58 11.92
C ARG A 146 29.38 44.18 11.81
N VAL A 147 28.59 43.90 10.78
CA VAL A 147 28.03 42.59 10.46
C VAL A 147 28.91 41.90 9.44
N HIS A 148 29.54 40.78 9.83
CA HIS A 148 30.27 39.94 8.89
C HIS A 148 29.44 38.74 8.47
N LEU A 149 29.21 38.58 7.14
CA LEU A 149 28.67 37.36 6.56
C LEU A 149 29.82 36.35 6.39
N GLY A 150 29.97 35.42 7.32
CA GLY A 150 30.92 34.32 7.20
C GLY A 150 30.33 33.20 6.33
N ARG A 151 30.89 32.99 5.15
CA ARG A 151 30.60 31.83 4.29
C ARG A 151 31.63 30.75 4.64
N LYS A 152 31.20 29.73 5.39
CA LYS A 152 32.07 28.57 5.69
C LYS A 152 32.09 27.69 4.44
N VAL A 153 33.15 27.79 3.66
CA VAL A 153 33.38 26.89 2.51
C VAL A 153 33.97 25.60 3.07
N ILE A 154 33.16 24.52 3.12
CA ILE A 154 33.67 23.19 3.41
C ILE A 154 34.26 22.64 2.10
N HIS A 155 35.58 22.62 1.99
CA HIS A 155 36.27 21.89 0.93
C HIS A 155 36.17 20.40 1.26
N ALA A 156 35.23 19.68 0.67
CA ALA A 156 35.27 18.24 0.61
C ALA A 156 36.35 17.86 -0.43
N GLN A 157 37.57 17.54 0.03
CA GLN A 157 38.55 16.88 -0.81
C GLN A 157 38.09 15.45 -1.06
N LEU A 158 37.54 15.20 -2.25
CA LEU A 158 37.41 13.84 -2.77
C LEU A 158 38.84 13.33 -3.05
N ALA A 159 39.38 12.53 -2.15
CA ALA A 159 40.56 11.72 -2.40
C ALA A 159 40.21 10.62 -3.41
N LEU A 160 40.58 10.78 -4.65
CA LEU A 160 40.58 9.70 -5.65
C LEU A 160 41.63 8.67 -5.25
N PRO A 161 41.27 7.37 -5.18
CA PRO A 161 42.27 6.33 -4.95
C PRO A 161 43.21 6.28 -6.16
N GLY A 162 44.53 6.50 -5.90
CA GLY A 162 45.57 6.43 -6.91
C GLY A 162 45.62 5.06 -7.57
N ARG A 163 45.61 5.06 -8.90
CA ARG A 163 46.03 3.92 -9.71
C ARG A 163 47.51 3.68 -9.45
N HIS A 164 47.83 2.54 -8.85
CA HIS A 164 49.20 2.00 -8.93
C HIS A 164 49.33 1.24 -10.26
N ALA A 165 50.26 1.71 -11.04
CA ALA A 165 50.79 0.99 -12.19
C ALA A 165 51.61 -0.22 -11.74
#